data_a67b4424b92b1a44d3f95a1ee8ff4c96
#
_entry.id   a67b4424b92b1a44d3f95a1ee8ff4c96
#
_cell.length_a   1.000
_cell.length_b   1.000
_cell.length_c   1.000
_cell.angle_alpha   90.00
_cell.angle_beta   90.00
_cell.angle_gamma   90.00
#
_symmetry.space_group_name_H-M   'P 1'
#
loop_
_entity.id
_entity.type
_entity.pdbx_description
1 polymer ?
#
loop_
_entity_poly.entity_id
_entity_poly.type
_entity_poly.pdbx_seq_one_letter_code
_entity_poly.pdbx_strand_id
1 'polypeptide(L)'
;MSIGKKIKNLRTEKLMTQSELAGSEITRNMLSRIENEAALPSIGTVLYLAERLGVPAGYLLSEGDEEFTYNKTSAMKNIKKAYIDKRYELCRDICLEAFDSFDDELELIMVDSCLGIAEECMRNGYLHDACNYLDEALRHAEKTVYNTVTQKNSISVLFSLLKVLSPSLDSYEIDTDSDLILINPTMFDGVFCKYVSVLLNMNKYEIFASEYDDNVDALDECDRPYVYHLGARKCILKKDFKGALKLLDKVMNSKIGAQKLLLYFACSDMEICCRETDNYKGAYEFSQNKIEILEHMLAEK
;
A
#
# COMPACT_ATOMS: atom_id res chain seq x y z
N MET A 1 -11.51 -27.59 9.37
CA MET A 1 -10.66 -28.84 9.36
C MET A 1 -10.87 -29.60 10.67
N SER A 2 -10.92 -30.94 10.69
CA SER A 2 -11.10 -31.70 11.94
C SER A 2 -9.86 -31.66 12.84
N ILE A 3 -10.06 -31.85 14.15
CA ILE A 3 -8.97 -31.80 15.14
C ILE A 3 -7.83 -32.79 14.82
N GLY A 4 -8.16 -34.03 14.35
CA GLY A 4 -7.16 -35.00 13.97
C GLY A 4 -6.28 -34.58 12.82
N LYS A 5 -6.86 -33.97 11.79
CA LYS A 5 -6.13 -33.42 10.64
C LYS A 5 -5.25 -32.27 11.04
N LYS A 6 -5.73 -31.32 11.89
CA LYS A 6 -4.92 -30.23 12.41
C LYS A 6 -3.67 -30.69 13.15
N ILE A 7 -3.87 -31.66 14.06
CA ILE A 7 -2.76 -32.25 14.82
C ILE A 7 -1.73 -32.89 13.87
N LYS A 8 -2.20 -33.67 12.87
CA LYS A 8 -1.32 -34.32 11.89
C LYS A 8 -0.54 -33.29 11.06
N ASN A 9 -1.20 -32.24 10.55
CA ASN A 9 -0.55 -31.19 9.75
C ASN A 9 0.51 -30.46 10.57
N LEU A 10 0.17 -29.95 11.74
CA LEU A 10 1.13 -29.26 12.62
C LEU A 10 2.32 -30.15 13.00
N ARG A 11 2.09 -31.44 13.26
CA ARG A 11 3.17 -32.39 13.55
C ARG A 11 4.10 -32.55 12.36
N THR A 12 3.55 -32.70 11.15
CA THR A 12 4.35 -32.86 9.92
C THR A 12 5.11 -31.60 9.55
N GLU A 13 4.51 -30.43 9.70
CA GLU A 13 5.18 -29.12 9.51
C GLU A 13 6.38 -28.96 10.46
N LYS A 14 6.24 -29.44 11.69
CA LYS A 14 7.34 -29.45 12.69
C LYS A 14 8.30 -30.61 12.53
N LEU A 15 8.16 -31.43 11.49
CA LEU A 15 8.99 -32.62 11.21
C LEU A 15 9.03 -33.61 12.36
N MET A 16 7.99 -33.67 13.20
CA MET A 16 7.89 -34.60 14.33
C MET A 16 7.31 -35.94 13.90
N THR A 17 7.84 -37.03 14.46
CA THR A 17 7.21 -38.36 14.38
C THR A 17 6.02 -38.46 15.34
N GLN A 18 5.12 -39.40 15.08
CA GLN A 18 4.01 -39.69 16.02
C GLN A 18 4.50 -40.06 17.42
N SER A 19 5.62 -40.73 17.53
CA SER A 19 6.20 -41.14 18.83
C SER A 19 6.74 -39.91 19.59
N GLU A 20 7.40 -39.00 18.88
CA GLU A 20 7.89 -37.76 19.48
C GLU A 20 6.73 -36.88 19.96
N LEU A 21 5.67 -36.70 19.17
CA LEU A 21 4.52 -35.90 19.60
C LEU A 21 3.75 -36.56 20.74
N ALA A 22 3.58 -37.88 20.73
CA ALA A 22 2.90 -38.61 21.78
C ALA A 22 3.61 -38.47 23.13
N GLY A 23 4.93 -38.50 23.16
CA GLY A 23 5.74 -38.35 24.38
C GLY A 23 5.42 -39.47 25.42
N SER A 24 5.31 -39.09 26.70
CA SER A 24 5.01 -39.99 27.81
C SER A 24 3.53 -40.04 28.21
N GLU A 25 2.73 -39.06 27.78
CA GLU A 25 1.35 -38.89 28.26
C GLU A 25 0.33 -39.73 27.47
N ILE A 26 0.59 -39.96 26.17
CA ILE A 26 -0.28 -40.77 25.31
C ILE A 26 0.54 -41.79 24.51
N THR A 27 -0.08 -42.89 24.10
CA THR A 27 0.60 -43.84 23.24
C THR A 27 0.63 -43.40 21.77
N ARG A 28 1.68 -43.77 21.01
CA ARG A 28 1.74 -43.57 19.57
C ARG A 28 0.46 -44.05 18.86
N ASN A 29 -0.07 -45.23 19.33
CA ASN A 29 -1.27 -45.80 18.72
C ASN A 29 -2.52 -44.95 18.98
N MET A 30 -2.64 -44.35 20.16
CA MET A 30 -3.71 -43.40 20.47
C MET A 30 -3.60 -42.15 19.59
N LEU A 31 -2.42 -41.56 19.43
CA LEU A 31 -2.20 -40.42 18.56
C LEU A 31 -2.54 -40.77 17.11
N SER A 32 -2.10 -41.92 16.61
CA SER A 32 -2.44 -42.40 15.26
C SER A 32 -3.95 -42.50 15.02
N ARG A 33 -4.69 -42.99 16.03
CA ARG A 33 -6.17 -43.07 15.95
C ARG A 33 -6.82 -41.68 15.95
N ILE A 34 -6.28 -40.72 16.70
CA ILE A 34 -6.76 -39.33 16.72
C ILE A 34 -6.50 -38.69 15.36
N GLU A 35 -5.27 -38.80 14.83
CA GLU A 35 -4.90 -38.21 13.52
C GLU A 35 -5.71 -38.80 12.35
N ASN A 36 -6.16 -40.04 12.46
CA ASN A 36 -7.01 -40.73 11.47
C ASN A 36 -8.52 -40.62 11.77
N GLU A 37 -8.90 -39.77 12.73
CA GLU A 37 -10.31 -39.53 13.13
C GLU A 37 -11.04 -40.81 13.67
N ALA A 38 -10.28 -41.80 14.05
CA ALA A 38 -10.80 -43.06 14.62
C ALA A 38 -11.01 -42.99 16.15
N ALA A 39 -10.62 -41.90 16.79
CA ALA A 39 -10.86 -41.60 18.20
C ALA A 39 -10.87 -40.09 18.45
N LEU A 40 -11.77 -39.66 19.32
CA LEU A 40 -11.77 -38.26 19.80
C LEU A 40 -10.83 -38.16 21.02
N PRO A 41 -9.95 -37.13 21.05
CA PRO A 41 -9.11 -36.90 22.23
C PRO A 41 -9.93 -36.30 23.37
N SER A 42 -9.54 -36.66 24.61
CA SER A 42 -10.05 -35.96 25.80
C SER A 42 -9.54 -34.51 25.85
N ILE A 43 -10.20 -33.65 26.63
CA ILE A 43 -9.72 -32.28 26.83
C ILE A 43 -8.28 -32.24 27.33
N GLY A 44 -7.93 -33.10 28.27
CA GLY A 44 -6.56 -33.23 28.77
C GLY A 44 -5.56 -33.58 27.67
N THR A 45 -5.94 -34.53 26.79
CA THR A 45 -5.12 -34.89 25.61
C THR A 45 -4.98 -33.73 24.64
N VAL A 46 -6.03 -32.93 24.41
CA VAL A 46 -5.98 -31.74 23.54
C VAL A 46 -5.03 -30.70 24.12
N LEU A 47 -5.14 -30.41 25.43
CA LEU A 47 -4.24 -29.43 26.09
C LEU A 47 -2.77 -29.90 26.00
N TYR A 48 -2.51 -31.15 26.24
CA TYR A 48 -1.18 -31.75 26.15
C TYR A 48 -0.59 -31.64 24.72
N LEU A 49 -1.38 -32.02 23.71
CA LEU A 49 -0.93 -31.94 22.32
C LEU A 49 -0.75 -30.50 21.84
N ALA A 50 -1.63 -29.58 22.26
CA ALA A 50 -1.54 -28.18 21.96
C ALA A 50 -0.24 -27.56 22.49
N GLU A 51 0.12 -27.87 23.76
CA GLU A 51 1.37 -27.42 24.37
C GLU A 51 2.59 -27.92 23.59
N ARG A 52 2.64 -29.20 23.25
CA ARG A 52 3.75 -29.77 22.48
C ARG A 52 3.85 -29.28 21.06
N LEU A 53 2.72 -28.97 20.43
CA LEU A 53 2.64 -28.37 19.11
C LEU A 53 2.86 -26.86 19.15
N GLY A 54 2.92 -26.23 20.35
CA GLY A 54 3.12 -24.79 20.52
C GLY A 54 1.97 -23.97 19.93
N VAL A 55 0.75 -24.50 19.99
CA VAL A 55 -0.48 -23.80 19.55
C VAL A 55 -1.48 -23.76 20.71
N PRO A 56 -2.36 -22.73 20.77
CA PRO A 56 -3.43 -22.72 21.76
C PRO A 56 -4.42 -23.88 21.52
N ALA A 57 -4.96 -24.44 22.59
CA ALA A 57 -5.93 -25.55 22.51
C ALA A 57 -7.19 -25.16 21.72
N GLY A 58 -7.61 -23.89 21.81
CA GLY A 58 -8.74 -23.37 21.04
C GLY A 58 -8.56 -23.51 19.54
N TYR A 59 -7.33 -23.38 19.01
CA TYR A 59 -7.06 -23.66 17.61
C TYR A 59 -7.37 -25.10 17.21
N LEU A 60 -6.98 -26.07 18.05
CA LEU A 60 -7.25 -27.48 17.76
C LEU A 60 -8.74 -27.81 17.82
N LEU A 61 -9.50 -27.10 18.65
CA LEU A 61 -10.93 -27.34 18.88
C LEU A 61 -11.84 -26.56 17.92
N SER A 62 -11.35 -25.48 17.29
CA SER A 62 -12.16 -24.68 16.38
C SER A 62 -12.49 -25.43 15.08
N GLU A 63 -13.70 -25.22 14.53
CA GLU A 63 -14.14 -25.80 13.26
C GLU A 63 -14.91 -24.76 12.44
N GLY A 64 -14.83 -24.84 11.11
CA GLY A 64 -15.57 -23.97 10.20
C GLY A 64 -15.33 -22.48 10.47
N ASP A 65 -16.40 -21.72 10.70
CA ASP A 65 -16.35 -20.26 10.95
C ASP A 65 -15.58 -19.91 12.22
N GLU A 66 -15.60 -20.79 13.25
CA GLU A 66 -14.80 -20.59 14.47
C GLU A 66 -13.30 -20.72 14.17
N GLU A 67 -12.90 -21.60 13.26
CA GLU A 67 -11.51 -21.73 12.82
C GLU A 67 -11.03 -20.46 12.14
N PHE A 68 -11.84 -19.90 11.24
CA PHE A 68 -11.56 -18.61 10.59
C PHE A 68 -11.39 -17.50 11.63
N THR A 69 -12.35 -17.37 12.55
CA THR A 69 -12.34 -16.36 13.63
C THR A 69 -11.10 -16.48 14.50
N TYR A 70 -10.71 -17.73 14.83
CA TYR A 70 -9.52 -18.00 15.62
C TYR A 70 -8.24 -17.58 14.89
N ASN A 71 -8.09 -18.01 13.62
CA ASN A 71 -6.94 -17.65 12.79
C ASN A 71 -6.86 -16.12 12.60
N LYS A 72 -8.00 -15.47 12.36
CA LYS A 72 -8.10 -14.02 12.24
C LYS A 72 -7.64 -13.31 13.53
N THR A 73 -8.13 -13.76 14.69
CA THR A 73 -7.73 -13.17 15.98
C THR A 73 -6.23 -13.29 16.21
N SER A 74 -5.64 -14.43 15.84
CA SER A 74 -4.20 -14.67 15.97
C SER A 74 -3.36 -13.81 15.02
N ALA A 75 -3.76 -13.71 13.75
CA ALA A 75 -3.06 -12.93 12.72
C ALA A 75 -3.22 -11.43 12.91
N MET A 76 -4.39 -10.97 13.42
CA MET A 76 -4.77 -9.56 13.50
C MET A 76 -3.77 -8.70 14.27
N LYS A 77 -3.08 -9.25 15.27
CA LYS A 77 -2.03 -8.52 16.01
C LYS A 77 -0.87 -8.12 15.09
N ASN A 78 -0.44 -9.03 14.23
CA ASN A 78 0.67 -8.78 13.29
C ASN A 78 0.22 -7.88 12.15
N ILE A 79 -1.00 -8.09 11.64
CA ILE A 79 -1.64 -7.23 10.62
C ILE A 79 -1.71 -5.79 11.12
N LYS A 80 -2.29 -5.56 12.32
CA LYS A 80 -2.40 -4.21 12.90
C LYS A 80 -1.05 -3.55 13.10
N LYS A 81 -0.04 -4.31 13.54
CA LYS A 81 1.31 -3.77 13.69
C LYS A 81 1.89 -3.35 12.35
N ALA A 82 1.82 -4.23 11.33
CA ALA A 82 2.31 -3.92 9.99
C ALA A 82 1.60 -2.69 9.39
N TYR A 83 0.28 -2.60 9.59
CA TYR A 83 -0.54 -1.47 9.12
C TYR A 83 -0.14 -0.14 9.78
N ILE A 84 -0.01 -0.11 11.12
CA ILE A 84 0.41 1.09 11.86
C ILE A 84 1.82 1.54 11.44
N ASP A 85 2.72 0.58 11.24
CA ASP A 85 4.10 0.83 10.79
C ASP A 85 4.18 1.21 9.29
N LYS A 86 3.03 1.33 8.59
CA LYS A 86 2.90 1.59 7.14
C LYS A 86 3.65 0.58 6.26
N ARG A 87 3.84 -0.64 6.77
CA ARG A 87 4.47 -1.75 6.03
C ARG A 87 3.39 -2.52 5.27
N TYR A 88 2.85 -1.87 4.25
CA TYR A 88 1.66 -2.34 3.53
C TYR A 88 1.88 -3.67 2.80
N GLU A 89 3.06 -3.88 2.21
CA GLU A 89 3.41 -5.17 1.58
C GLU A 89 3.34 -6.32 2.62
N LEU A 90 3.96 -6.14 3.79
CA LEU A 90 3.91 -7.15 4.85
C LEU A 90 2.48 -7.36 5.34
N CYS A 91 1.67 -6.30 5.44
CA CYS A 91 0.27 -6.39 5.85
C CYS A 91 -0.53 -7.26 4.87
N ARG A 92 -0.37 -7.01 3.56
CA ARG A 92 -0.98 -7.77 2.48
C ARG A 92 -0.52 -9.24 2.50
N ASP A 93 0.79 -9.49 2.61
CA ASP A 93 1.36 -10.84 2.61
C ASP A 93 0.82 -11.67 3.77
N ILE A 94 0.75 -11.11 4.99
CA ILE A 94 0.16 -11.80 6.15
C ILE A 94 -1.31 -12.17 5.87
N CYS A 95 -2.09 -11.29 5.23
CA CYS A 95 -3.48 -11.60 4.89
C CYS A 95 -3.57 -12.74 3.88
N LEU A 96 -2.75 -12.72 2.82
CA LEU A 96 -2.75 -13.74 1.78
C LEU A 96 -2.24 -15.11 2.26
N GLU A 97 -1.26 -15.12 3.18
CA GLU A 97 -0.73 -16.36 3.76
C GLU A 97 -1.67 -16.98 4.79
N ALA A 98 -2.39 -16.15 5.55
CA ALA A 98 -3.21 -16.62 6.67
C ALA A 98 -4.63 -17.04 6.26
N PHE A 99 -5.15 -16.56 5.11
CA PHE A 99 -6.56 -16.72 4.74
C PHE A 99 -6.77 -17.07 3.27
N ASP A 100 -7.56 -18.10 3.01
CA ASP A 100 -8.01 -18.48 1.66
C ASP A 100 -9.18 -17.60 1.15
N SER A 101 -9.89 -16.96 2.06
CA SER A 101 -11.01 -16.04 1.77
C SER A 101 -11.05 -14.92 2.78
N PHE A 102 -11.56 -13.76 2.37
CA PHE A 102 -11.61 -12.57 3.21
C PHE A 102 -13.06 -12.25 3.63
N ASP A 103 -13.21 -11.81 4.86
CA ASP A 103 -14.41 -11.13 5.32
C ASP A 103 -14.29 -9.61 5.08
N ASP A 104 -15.35 -8.85 5.36
CA ASP A 104 -15.42 -7.43 5.10
C ASP A 104 -14.28 -6.61 5.73
N GLU A 105 -13.82 -6.97 6.95
CA GLU A 105 -12.70 -6.27 7.62
C GLU A 105 -11.37 -6.56 6.92
N LEU A 106 -11.12 -7.80 6.51
CA LEU A 106 -9.92 -8.18 5.77
C LEU A 106 -9.92 -7.57 4.36
N GLU A 107 -11.08 -7.55 3.69
CA GLU A 107 -11.24 -6.85 2.40
C GLU A 107 -10.86 -5.37 2.52
N LEU A 108 -11.32 -4.67 3.57
CA LEU A 108 -10.97 -3.26 3.81
C LEU A 108 -9.46 -3.09 4.08
N ILE A 109 -8.85 -3.99 4.86
CA ILE A 109 -7.40 -3.98 5.12
C ILE A 109 -6.63 -4.18 3.81
N MET A 110 -7.12 -5.03 2.91
CA MET A 110 -6.51 -5.24 1.60
C MET A 110 -6.63 -4.00 0.72
N VAL A 111 -7.78 -3.29 0.73
CA VAL A 111 -7.93 -2.00 0.04
C VAL A 111 -6.85 -1.02 0.45
N ASP A 112 -6.72 -0.78 1.77
CA ASP A 112 -5.76 0.20 2.29
C ASP A 112 -4.31 -0.23 2.04
N SER A 113 -4.02 -1.54 2.16
CA SER A 113 -2.69 -2.08 1.92
C SER A 113 -2.29 -1.95 0.45
N CYS A 114 -3.14 -2.36 -0.47
CA CYS A 114 -2.86 -2.24 -1.91
C CYS A 114 -2.76 -0.78 -2.34
N LEU A 115 -3.60 0.12 -1.81
CA LEU A 115 -3.52 1.56 -2.07
C LEU A 115 -2.20 2.14 -1.57
N GLY A 116 -1.76 1.78 -0.36
CA GLY A 116 -0.49 2.24 0.20
C GLY A 116 0.72 1.76 -0.61
N ILE A 117 0.72 0.49 -1.08
CA ILE A 117 1.75 -0.05 -1.97
C ILE A 117 1.75 0.71 -3.31
N ALA A 118 0.56 0.95 -3.88
CA ALA A 118 0.42 1.68 -5.14
C ALA A 118 0.99 3.11 -5.04
N GLU A 119 0.70 3.83 -3.94
CA GLU A 119 1.29 5.14 -3.70
C GLU A 119 2.81 5.09 -3.63
N GLU A 120 3.39 4.11 -2.95
CA GLU A 120 4.84 3.93 -2.86
C GLU A 120 5.45 3.60 -4.22
N CYS A 121 4.84 2.69 -4.98
CA CYS A 121 5.23 2.37 -6.35
C CYS A 121 5.21 3.62 -7.25
N MET A 122 4.16 4.43 -7.19
CA MET A 122 4.08 5.69 -7.96
C MET A 122 5.17 6.68 -7.57
N ARG A 123 5.41 6.90 -6.27
CA ARG A 123 6.48 7.79 -5.79
C ARG A 123 7.83 7.38 -6.35
N ASN A 124 8.10 6.07 -6.37
CA ASN A 124 9.37 5.48 -6.83
C ASN A 124 9.45 5.31 -8.35
N GLY A 125 8.34 5.52 -9.07
CA GLY A 125 8.28 5.44 -10.54
C GLY A 125 7.97 4.06 -11.09
N TYR A 126 7.55 3.09 -10.28
CA TYR A 126 7.10 1.76 -10.71
C TYR A 126 5.63 1.83 -11.19
N LEU A 127 5.42 2.44 -12.36
CA LEU A 127 4.08 2.79 -12.83
C LEU A 127 3.21 1.58 -13.16
N HIS A 128 3.82 0.50 -13.67
CA HIS A 128 3.10 -0.74 -13.99
C HIS A 128 2.62 -1.44 -12.71
N ASP A 129 3.48 -1.56 -11.71
CA ASP A 129 3.12 -2.17 -10.42
C ASP A 129 2.07 -1.33 -9.70
N ALA A 130 2.21 0.00 -9.72
CA ALA A 130 1.19 0.90 -9.17
C ALA A 130 -0.19 0.64 -9.81
N CYS A 131 -0.26 0.49 -11.14
CA CYS A 131 -1.49 0.18 -11.85
C CYS A 131 -2.13 -1.13 -11.36
N ASN A 132 -1.32 -2.19 -11.22
CA ASN A 132 -1.78 -3.50 -10.75
C ASN A 132 -2.34 -3.44 -9.32
N TYR A 133 -1.65 -2.73 -8.41
CA TYR A 133 -2.10 -2.60 -7.03
C TYR A 133 -3.34 -1.71 -6.89
N LEU A 134 -3.49 -0.67 -7.72
CA LEU A 134 -4.72 0.13 -7.75
C LEU A 134 -5.92 -0.69 -8.22
N ASP A 135 -5.73 -1.55 -9.22
CA ASP A 135 -6.77 -2.46 -9.69
C ASP A 135 -7.14 -3.50 -8.61
N GLU A 136 -6.14 -4.05 -7.93
CA GLU A 136 -6.36 -4.97 -6.81
C GLU A 136 -7.12 -4.27 -5.68
N ALA A 137 -6.74 -3.03 -5.30
CA ALA A 137 -7.45 -2.24 -4.30
C ALA A 137 -8.92 -1.99 -4.67
N LEU A 138 -9.19 -1.66 -5.94
CA LEU A 138 -10.55 -1.43 -6.42
C LEU A 138 -11.40 -2.71 -6.32
N ARG A 139 -10.86 -3.87 -6.72
CA ARG A 139 -11.56 -5.16 -6.60
C ARG A 139 -11.91 -5.51 -5.16
N HIS A 140 -11.04 -5.23 -4.20
CA HIS A 140 -11.33 -5.41 -2.78
C HIS A 140 -12.36 -4.41 -2.28
N ALA A 141 -12.30 -3.14 -2.74
CA ALA A 141 -13.26 -2.10 -2.37
C ALA A 141 -14.69 -2.36 -2.87
N GLU A 142 -14.87 -3.22 -3.87
CA GLU A 142 -16.18 -3.64 -4.38
C GLU A 142 -16.79 -4.78 -3.56
N LYS A 143 -15.98 -5.56 -2.85
CA LYS A 143 -16.43 -6.74 -2.10
C LYS A 143 -16.84 -6.42 -0.68
N THR A 144 -16.25 -5.40 -0.05
CA THR A 144 -16.55 -5.04 1.33
C THR A 144 -17.84 -4.23 1.46
N VAL A 145 -18.59 -4.43 2.55
CA VAL A 145 -19.76 -3.60 2.90
C VAL A 145 -19.37 -2.28 3.56
N TYR A 146 -18.12 -2.11 3.96
CA TYR A 146 -17.64 -0.85 4.54
C TYR A 146 -17.61 0.28 3.51
N ASN A 147 -17.73 1.51 4.00
CA ASN A 147 -17.65 2.69 3.13
C ASN A 147 -16.20 2.91 2.67
N THR A 148 -15.97 2.78 1.38
CA THR A 148 -14.67 2.95 0.71
C THR A 148 -14.61 4.16 -0.22
N VAL A 149 -15.48 5.16 -0.03
CA VAL A 149 -15.53 6.34 -0.91
C VAL A 149 -14.20 7.08 -0.93
N THR A 150 -13.55 7.28 0.23
CA THR A 150 -12.24 7.95 0.31
C THR A 150 -11.18 7.19 -0.45
N GLN A 151 -11.11 5.86 -0.27
CA GLN A 151 -10.17 5.00 -0.98
C GLN A 151 -10.42 5.00 -2.50
N LYS A 152 -11.67 4.88 -2.93
CA LYS A 152 -12.06 4.95 -4.35
C LYS A 152 -11.68 6.30 -4.96
N ASN A 153 -11.86 7.40 -4.25
CA ASN A 153 -11.40 8.72 -4.70
C ASN A 153 -9.88 8.77 -4.86
N SER A 154 -9.12 8.22 -3.91
CA SER A 154 -7.66 8.12 -3.99
C SER A 154 -7.23 7.26 -5.19
N ILE A 155 -7.84 6.10 -5.37
CA ILE A 155 -7.60 5.23 -6.52
C ILE A 155 -7.85 5.98 -7.84
N SER A 156 -8.98 6.68 -7.96
CA SER A 156 -9.35 7.41 -9.17
C SER A 156 -8.37 8.54 -9.50
N VAL A 157 -7.90 9.30 -8.50
CA VAL A 157 -6.94 10.39 -8.73
C VAL A 157 -5.57 9.85 -9.15
N LEU A 158 -5.14 8.72 -8.58
CA LEU A 158 -3.88 8.08 -8.95
C LEU A 158 -3.93 7.47 -10.35
N PHE A 159 -5.03 6.82 -10.73
CA PHE A 159 -5.22 6.36 -12.12
C PHE A 159 -5.22 7.51 -13.12
N SER A 160 -5.81 8.66 -12.77
CA SER A 160 -5.79 9.84 -13.64
C SER A 160 -4.37 10.35 -13.89
N LEU A 161 -3.51 10.31 -12.87
CA LEU A 161 -2.10 10.63 -13.04
C LEU A 161 -1.38 9.60 -13.91
N LEU A 162 -1.64 8.30 -13.72
CA LEU A 162 -1.07 7.23 -14.57
C LEU A 162 -1.43 7.41 -16.04
N LYS A 163 -2.69 7.75 -16.36
CA LYS A 163 -3.12 8.03 -17.74
C LYS A 163 -2.35 9.21 -18.37
N VAL A 164 -2.05 10.24 -17.59
CA VAL A 164 -1.26 11.39 -18.07
C VAL A 164 0.19 10.99 -18.35
N LEU A 165 0.79 10.13 -17.50
CA LEU A 165 2.18 9.72 -17.61
C LEU A 165 2.40 8.64 -18.66
N SER A 166 1.48 7.72 -18.81
CA SER A 166 1.56 6.57 -19.73
C SER A 166 0.21 6.32 -20.41
N PRO A 167 -0.08 6.99 -21.53
CA PRO A 167 -1.32 6.79 -22.28
C PRO A 167 -1.50 5.36 -22.82
N SER A 168 -0.44 4.55 -22.86
CA SER A 168 -0.47 3.16 -23.30
C SER A 168 -1.00 2.17 -22.26
N LEU A 169 -1.24 2.60 -21.02
CA LEU A 169 -1.88 1.80 -19.97
C LEU A 169 -3.42 1.81 -20.09
N ASP A 170 -3.95 1.92 -21.31
CA ASP A 170 -5.37 2.09 -21.67
C ASP A 170 -6.32 0.93 -21.31
N SER A 171 -5.91 -0.03 -20.47
CA SER A 171 -6.73 -1.21 -20.17
C SER A 171 -7.84 -0.98 -19.13
N TYR A 172 -7.96 0.18 -18.53
CA TYR A 172 -8.95 0.45 -17.48
C TYR A 172 -9.87 1.61 -17.86
N GLU A 173 -11.09 1.26 -18.31
CA GLU A 173 -12.21 2.20 -18.40
C GLU A 173 -12.72 2.55 -17.00
N ILE A 174 -11.97 3.37 -16.26
CA ILE A 174 -12.54 4.09 -15.12
C ILE A 174 -13.16 5.34 -15.72
N ASP A 175 -14.46 5.50 -15.50
CA ASP A 175 -15.20 6.72 -15.86
C ASP A 175 -14.66 7.90 -15.02
N THR A 176 -13.53 8.44 -15.46
CA THR A 176 -12.76 9.45 -14.73
C THR A 176 -13.10 10.88 -15.15
N ASP A 177 -14.02 11.07 -16.08
CA ASP A 177 -14.04 12.31 -16.86
C ASP A 177 -14.81 13.48 -16.26
N SER A 178 -15.68 13.30 -15.29
CA SER A 178 -16.47 14.43 -14.77
C SER A 178 -16.26 14.75 -13.30
N ASP A 179 -15.99 13.76 -12.45
CA ASP A 179 -16.07 13.92 -11.01
C ASP A 179 -14.74 14.32 -10.34
N LEU A 180 -13.58 14.01 -10.93
CA LEU A 180 -12.28 14.36 -10.38
C LEU A 180 -12.02 15.86 -10.27
N ILE A 181 -12.59 16.65 -11.18
CA ILE A 181 -12.52 18.13 -11.15
C ILE A 181 -13.22 18.66 -9.89
N LEU A 182 -14.19 17.93 -9.37
CA LEU A 182 -15.01 18.32 -8.21
C LEU A 182 -14.45 17.83 -6.88
N ILE A 183 -13.56 16.80 -6.87
CA ILE A 183 -13.02 16.26 -5.63
C ILE A 183 -12.14 17.32 -4.95
N ASN A 184 -12.50 17.67 -3.72
CA ASN A 184 -11.73 18.59 -2.91
C ASN A 184 -10.48 17.87 -2.36
N PRO A 185 -9.26 18.47 -2.39
CA PRO A 185 -8.06 17.86 -1.78
C PRO A 185 -8.23 17.41 -0.34
N THR A 186 -9.10 18.07 0.44
CA THR A 186 -9.41 17.69 1.83
C THR A 186 -10.12 16.34 1.97
N MET A 187 -10.61 15.76 0.87
CA MET A 187 -11.26 14.43 0.86
C MET A 187 -10.24 13.28 0.89
N PHE A 188 -8.96 13.55 0.76
CA PHE A 188 -7.91 12.54 0.80
C PHE A 188 -7.22 12.54 2.16
N ASP A 189 -6.86 11.36 2.68
CA ASP A 189 -6.15 11.23 3.95
C ASP A 189 -4.64 11.49 3.82
N GLY A 190 -4.04 11.10 2.69
CA GLY A 190 -2.59 11.19 2.46
C GLY A 190 -2.16 12.47 1.74
N VAL A 191 -0.99 13.02 2.11
CA VAL A 191 -0.38 14.19 1.45
C VAL A 191 -0.13 13.92 -0.03
N PHE A 192 0.25 12.70 -0.41
CA PHE A 192 0.54 12.34 -1.80
C PHE A 192 -0.71 12.42 -2.70
N CYS A 193 -1.84 11.86 -2.29
CA CYS A 193 -3.09 11.96 -3.06
C CYS A 193 -3.59 13.40 -3.15
N LYS A 194 -3.45 14.20 -2.07
CA LYS A 194 -3.74 15.64 -2.09
C LYS A 194 -2.84 16.36 -3.09
N TYR A 195 -1.55 16.07 -3.07
CA TYR A 195 -0.58 16.61 -4.02
C TYR A 195 -0.97 16.28 -5.47
N VAL A 196 -1.27 15.01 -5.77
CA VAL A 196 -1.67 14.57 -7.11
C VAL A 196 -2.94 15.26 -7.57
N SER A 197 -3.94 15.38 -6.70
CA SER A 197 -5.20 16.08 -6.99
C SER A 197 -4.96 17.54 -7.39
N VAL A 198 -4.07 18.25 -6.68
CA VAL A 198 -3.73 19.65 -7.00
C VAL A 198 -2.81 19.74 -8.23
N LEU A 199 -1.91 18.78 -8.41
CA LEU A 199 -1.05 18.71 -9.59
C LEU A 199 -1.87 18.61 -10.87
N LEU A 200 -2.95 17.82 -10.86
CA LEU A 200 -3.90 17.68 -11.96
C LEU A 200 -4.81 18.91 -12.12
N ASN A 201 -5.08 19.64 -11.04
CA ASN A 201 -5.94 20.81 -11.06
C ASN A 201 -5.44 21.92 -10.12
N MET A 202 -4.53 22.76 -10.63
CA MET A 202 -3.91 23.87 -9.87
C MET A 202 -4.90 24.91 -9.33
N ASN A 203 -6.15 24.94 -9.80
CA ASN A 203 -7.17 25.82 -9.22
C ASN A 203 -7.49 25.48 -7.76
N LYS A 204 -7.14 24.27 -7.30
CA LYS A 204 -7.30 23.80 -5.92
C LYS A 204 -6.11 24.10 -5.01
N TYR A 205 -5.08 24.78 -5.52
CA TYR A 205 -3.86 25.07 -4.77
C TYR A 205 -4.12 25.80 -3.45
N GLU A 206 -4.99 26.81 -3.45
CA GLU A 206 -5.22 27.64 -2.25
C GLU A 206 -5.83 26.80 -1.10
N ILE A 207 -6.63 25.78 -1.40
CA ILE A 207 -7.18 24.86 -0.41
C ILE A 207 -6.06 24.00 0.20
N PHE A 208 -5.17 23.49 -0.64
CA PHE A 208 -4.01 22.72 -0.20
C PHE A 208 -3.06 23.59 0.63
N ALA A 209 -2.74 24.80 0.14
CA ALA A 209 -1.84 25.73 0.80
C ALA A 209 -2.35 26.12 2.20
N SER A 210 -3.66 26.36 2.37
CA SER A 210 -4.24 26.69 3.68
C SER A 210 -4.05 25.59 4.73
N GLU A 211 -3.83 24.35 4.31
CA GLU A 211 -3.57 23.22 5.23
C GLU A 211 -2.09 23.11 5.57
N TYR A 212 -1.18 23.46 4.64
CA TYR A 212 0.24 23.12 4.75
C TYR A 212 1.21 24.31 4.79
N ASP A 213 0.88 25.49 4.28
CA ASP A 213 1.83 26.62 4.18
C ASP A 213 2.39 27.04 5.56
N ASP A 214 1.55 27.03 6.60
CA ASP A 214 1.96 27.40 7.96
C ASP A 214 2.60 26.23 8.75
N ASN A 215 2.49 24.99 8.25
CA ASN A 215 2.87 23.76 8.97
C ASN A 215 3.81 22.84 8.19
N VAL A 216 4.52 23.34 7.17
CA VAL A 216 5.42 22.50 6.35
C VAL A 216 6.48 21.78 7.20
N ASP A 217 6.99 22.43 8.25
CA ASP A 217 8.00 21.85 9.11
C ASP A 217 7.47 20.72 10.01
N ALA A 218 6.16 20.62 10.18
CA ALA A 218 5.52 19.53 10.92
C ALA A 218 5.32 18.27 10.05
N LEU A 219 5.44 18.38 8.73
CA LEU A 219 5.36 17.24 7.83
C LEU A 219 6.60 16.34 7.92
N ASP A 220 6.41 15.07 7.58
CA ASP A 220 7.50 14.14 7.37
C ASP A 220 8.49 14.65 6.30
N GLU A 221 9.78 14.31 6.43
CA GLU A 221 10.81 14.76 5.47
C GLU A 221 10.50 14.33 4.02
N CYS A 222 9.79 13.22 3.83
CA CYS A 222 9.40 12.71 2.52
C CYS A 222 8.21 13.47 1.90
N ASP A 223 7.39 14.16 2.68
CA ASP A 223 6.18 14.84 2.21
C ASP A 223 6.38 16.35 1.97
N ARG A 224 7.31 17.00 2.70
CA ARG A 224 7.63 18.43 2.52
C ARG A 224 7.92 18.83 1.07
N PRO A 225 8.66 18.04 0.28
CA PRO A 225 8.98 18.40 -1.10
C PRO A 225 7.77 18.55 -2.01
N TYR A 226 6.65 17.85 -1.74
CA TYR A 226 5.41 18.03 -2.49
C TYR A 226 4.83 19.44 -2.32
N VAL A 227 4.90 19.97 -1.11
CA VAL A 227 4.43 21.34 -0.81
C VAL A 227 5.30 22.36 -1.55
N TYR A 228 6.63 22.22 -1.50
CA TYR A 228 7.54 23.10 -2.22
C TYR A 228 7.34 23.05 -3.73
N HIS A 229 7.09 21.84 -4.29
CA HIS A 229 6.86 21.70 -5.73
C HIS A 229 5.56 22.38 -6.17
N LEU A 230 4.44 22.18 -5.45
CA LEU A 230 3.19 22.89 -5.78
C LEU A 230 3.32 24.40 -5.63
N GLY A 231 4.03 24.88 -4.60
CA GLY A 231 4.37 26.29 -4.44
C GLY A 231 5.17 26.84 -5.62
N ALA A 232 6.15 26.07 -6.14
CA ALA A 232 6.90 26.43 -7.34
C ALA A 232 6.00 26.53 -8.57
N ARG A 233 5.10 25.58 -8.78
CA ARG A 233 4.10 25.63 -9.86
C ARG A 233 3.20 26.85 -9.76
N LYS A 234 2.78 27.23 -8.55
CA LYS A 234 2.03 28.48 -8.35
C LYS A 234 2.82 29.71 -8.74
N CYS A 235 4.13 29.76 -8.42
CA CYS A 235 5.03 30.83 -8.86
C CYS A 235 5.16 30.85 -10.38
N ILE A 236 5.31 29.71 -11.05
CA ILE A 236 5.37 29.61 -12.52
C ILE A 236 4.11 30.17 -13.15
N LEU A 237 2.92 29.81 -12.65
CA LEU A 237 1.65 30.37 -13.15
C LEU A 237 1.55 31.88 -13.00
N LYS A 238 2.18 32.47 -11.96
CA LYS A 238 2.29 33.90 -11.73
C LYS A 238 3.46 34.54 -12.49
N LYS A 239 4.22 33.77 -13.28
CA LYS A 239 5.44 34.20 -13.98
C LYS A 239 6.58 34.66 -13.04
N ASP A 240 6.54 34.26 -11.77
CA ASP A 240 7.65 34.47 -10.83
C ASP A 240 8.64 33.30 -10.92
N PHE A 241 9.42 33.26 -12.00
CA PHE A 241 10.39 32.17 -12.23
C PHE A 241 11.52 32.16 -11.22
N LYS A 242 11.89 33.30 -10.63
CA LYS A 242 12.92 33.39 -9.59
C LYS A 242 12.43 32.80 -8.27
N GLY A 243 11.18 33.03 -7.89
CA GLY A 243 10.54 32.42 -6.75
C GLY A 243 10.38 30.92 -6.95
N ALA A 244 9.96 30.48 -8.14
CA ALA A 244 9.84 29.08 -8.49
C ALA A 244 11.17 28.32 -8.37
N LEU A 245 12.27 28.86 -8.92
CA LEU A 245 13.60 28.24 -8.83
C LEU A 245 14.05 28.03 -7.39
N LYS A 246 13.81 28.98 -6.48
CA LYS A 246 14.16 28.83 -5.06
C LYS A 246 13.41 27.67 -4.38
N LEU A 247 12.15 27.44 -4.75
CA LEU A 247 11.35 26.34 -4.22
C LEU A 247 11.76 25.01 -4.85
N LEU A 248 12.03 24.99 -6.16
CA LEU A 248 12.53 23.80 -6.86
C LEU A 248 13.92 23.38 -6.34
N ASP A 249 14.80 24.33 -6.00
CA ASP A 249 16.07 24.02 -5.36
C ASP A 249 15.88 23.31 -4.01
N LYS A 250 14.86 23.70 -3.22
CA LYS A 250 14.51 22.96 -1.99
C LYS A 250 14.04 21.55 -2.28
N VAL A 251 13.27 21.34 -3.37
CA VAL A 251 12.87 20.02 -3.82
C VAL A 251 14.10 19.20 -4.19
N MET A 252 14.98 19.71 -5.05
CA MET A 252 16.16 18.98 -5.54
C MET A 252 17.19 18.64 -4.43
N ASN A 253 17.31 19.50 -3.42
CA ASN A 253 18.22 19.32 -2.28
C ASN A 253 17.61 18.50 -1.14
N SER A 254 16.34 18.10 -1.22
CA SER A 254 15.71 17.23 -0.24
C SER A 254 16.18 15.78 -0.41
N LYS A 255 16.14 14.97 0.67
CA LYS A 255 16.57 13.57 0.64
C LYS A 255 15.60 12.64 -0.12
N ILE A 256 15.14 13.08 -1.31
CA ILE A 256 14.10 12.37 -2.09
C ILE A 256 14.70 11.23 -2.93
N GLY A 257 15.91 10.81 -2.74
CA GLY A 257 16.70 9.93 -3.62
C GLY A 257 15.98 8.79 -4.38
N ALA A 258 14.81 8.35 -3.93
CA ALA A 258 14.02 7.30 -4.56
C ALA A 258 12.73 7.82 -5.25
N GLN A 259 12.27 9.07 -5.01
CA GLN A 259 10.99 9.55 -5.54
C GLN A 259 11.12 10.05 -6.99
N LYS A 260 11.29 9.11 -7.92
CA LYS A 260 11.48 9.39 -9.36
C LYS A 260 10.37 10.25 -9.94
N LEU A 261 9.11 10.03 -9.51
CA LEU A 261 7.97 10.79 -9.99
C LEU A 261 8.07 12.29 -9.68
N LEU A 262 8.42 12.64 -8.44
CA LEU A 262 8.57 14.05 -8.06
C LEU A 262 9.77 14.69 -8.76
N LEU A 263 10.88 13.97 -8.92
CA LEU A 263 12.05 14.42 -9.66
C LEU A 263 11.72 14.69 -11.13
N TYR A 264 10.91 13.84 -11.76
CA TYR A 264 10.42 14.05 -13.12
C TYR A 264 9.68 15.38 -13.26
N PHE A 265 8.73 15.66 -12.38
CA PHE A 265 7.98 16.89 -12.41
C PHE A 265 8.85 18.11 -12.06
N ALA A 266 9.74 17.99 -11.07
CA ALA A 266 10.66 19.07 -10.70
C ALA A 266 11.61 19.42 -11.85
N CYS A 267 12.18 18.42 -12.55
CA CYS A 267 13.01 18.65 -13.74
C CYS A 267 12.20 19.32 -14.87
N SER A 268 10.94 18.94 -15.06
CA SER A 268 10.06 19.58 -16.05
C SER A 268 9.83 21.05 -15.74
N ASP A 269 9.59 21.39 -14.48
CA ASP A 269 9.35 22.76 -14.04
C ASP A 269 10.65 23.60 -14.03
N MET A 270 11.80 22.99 -13.69
CA MET A 270 13.12 23.61 -13.82
C MET A 270 13.47 23.94 -15.28
N GLU A 271 13.18 23.04 -16.22
CA GLU A 271 13.34 23.28 -17.66
C GLU A 271 12.55 24.55 -18.08
N ILE A 272 11.27 24.65 -17.67
CA ILE A 272 10.44 25.82 -17.97
C ILE A 272 11.06 27.09 -17.40
N CYS A 273 11.42 27.08 -16.11
CA CYS A 273 12.01 28.25 -15.45
C CYS A 273 13.33 28.71 -16.09
N CYS A 274 14.19 27.74 -16.44
CA CYS A 274 15.48 28.03 -17.10
C CYS A 274 15.26 28.66 -18.49
N ARG A 275 14.29 28.14 -19.25
CA ARG A 275 13.95 28.70 -20.57
C ARG A 275 13.45 30.14 -20.49
N GLU A 276 12.56 30.41 -19.55
CA GLU A 276 11.95 31.74 -19.34
C GLU A 276 12.92 32.76 -18.70
N THR A 277 14.07 32.29 -18.19
CA THR A 277 15.16 33.15 -17.66
C THR A 277 16.39 33.14 -18.55
N ASP A 278 16.26 32.77 -19.83
CA ASP A 278 17.31 32.70 -20.84
C ASP A 278 18.51 31.80 -20.51
N ASN A 279 18.35 30.88 -19.54
CA ASN A 279 19.34 29.89 -19.22
C ASN A 279 19.14 28.61 -20.06
N TYR A 280 19.39 28.69 -21.36
CA TYR A 280 19.14 27.61 -22.30
C TYR A 280 20.01 26.37 -22.03
N LYS A 281 21.22 26.51 -21.46
CA LYS A 281 22.06 25.41 -21.08
C LYS A 281 21.42 24.60 -19.95
N GLY A 282 20.95 25.25 -18.89
CA GLY A 282 20.24 24.61 -17.79
C GLY A 282 18.92 23.97 -18.26
N ALA A 283 18.19 24.63 -19.14
CA ALA A 283 16.97 24.07 -19.73
C ALA A 283 17.24 22.74 -20.47
N TYR A 284 18.33 22.69 -21.25
CA TYR A 284 18.73 21.46 -21.94
C TYR A 284 19.10 20.34 -20.95
N GLU A 285 19.90 20.64 -19.92
CA GLU A 285 20.33 19.68 -18.90
C GLU A 285 19.11 19.08 -18.17
N PHE A 286 18.15 19.90 -17.73
CA PHE A 286 16.93 19.40 -17.07
C PHE A 286 16.01 18.64 -18.02
N SER A 287 15.95 19.01 -19.29
CA SER A 287 15.20 18.28 -20.31
C SER A 287 15.77 16.86 -20.50
N GLN A 288 17.09 16.72 -20.54
CA GLN A 288 17.73 15.39 -20.63
C GLN A 288 17.47 14.54 -19.38
N ASN A 289 17.64 15.11 -18.17
CA ASN A 289 17.36 14.43 -16.93
C ASN A 289 15.89 13.96 -16.84
N LYS A 290 14.95 14.80 -17.27
CA LYS A 290 13.53 14.46 -17.31
C LYS A 290 13.25 13.25 -18.22
N ILE A 291 13.87 13.22 -19.42
CA ILE A 291 13.69 12.11 -20.36
C ILE A 291 14.27 10.83 -19.77
N GLU A 292 15.47 10.86 -19.21
CA GLU A 292 16.10 9.71 -18.58
C GLU A 292 15.26 9.13 -17.44
N ILE A 293 14.72 9.98 -16.57
CA ILE A 293 13.84 9.55 -15.49
C ILE A 293 12.58 8.90 -16.06
N LEU A 294 11.94 9.50 -17.07
CA LEU A 294 10.73 8.97 -17.68
C LEU A 294 10.98 7.60 -18.35
N GLU A 295 12.08 7.47 -19.09
CA GLU A 295 12.47 6.20 -19.71
C GLU A 295 12.66 5.10 -18.67
N HIS A 296 13.31 5.40 -17.54
CA HIS A 296 13.41 4.47 -16.42
C HIS A 296 12.05 4.07 -15.85
N MET A 297 11.16 5.04 -15.64
CA MET A 297 9.82 4.77 -15.08
C MET A 297 8.94 3.91 -16.02
N LEU A 298 9.15 4.00 -17.33
CA LEU A 298 8.40 3.23 -18.33
C LEU A 298 9.05 1.87 -18.69
N ALA A 299 10.36 1.73 -18.46
CA ALA A 299 11.12 0.50 -18.78
C ALA A 299 11.01 -0.56 -17.68
N GLU A 300 10.70 -0.18 -16.45
CA GLU A 300 10.52 -1.11 -15.35
C GLU A 300 9.15 -1.83 -15.51
N LYS A 301 9.25 -3.14 -15.90
CA LYS A 301 8.10 -4.05 -16.10
C LYS A 301 8.03 -5.02 -14.93
#